data_9fb159694d1ebd18931261abb800a5cd
#
_entry.id   9fb159694d1ebd18931261abb800a5cd
#
_cell.length_a   1.000
_cell.length_b   1.000
_cell.length_c   1.000
_cell.angle_alpha   90.00
_cell.angle_beta   90.00
_cell.angle_gamma   90.00
#
_symmetry.space_group_name_H-M   'P 1'
#
loop_
_entity.id
_entity.type
_entity.pdbx_description
1 polymer ?
#
loop_
_entity_poly.entity_id
_entity_poly.type
_entity_poly.pdbx_seq_one_letter_code
_entity_poly.pdbx_strand_id
1 'polypeptide(L)'
;MLEVEGAEEKGIKVVKVEGEERLCTRNLVDGVQVYGEQLIKIDGVEYRVWDPFRSKLAAAIIKGLKHLPISVSSKVLYLGASTGTTVSHVSDIAYKGVVYAVESAPRVARELIERVAKHRRNVIPIVEDARRYEHYPAMAGKVDVIYCDIAQQDQTDIAIANAKAYLKDKGYLMLIVKTRSIDVTKEPKSIVEEEVAKLRSNGFSIEKVIYLEPFDKDHAMVIARYKS
;
A
#
# COMPACT_ATOMS: atom_id res chain seq x y z
N MET A 1 -22.00 -4.87 -0.97
CA MET A 1 -21.17 -5.93 -0.37
C MET A 1 -19.76 -5.75 -0.90
N LEU A 2 -18.80 -5.59 -0.01
CA LEU A 2 -17.38 -5.49 -0.39
C LEU A 2 -16.89 -6.87 -0.84
N GLU A 3 -16.44 -6.98 -2.09
CA GLU A 3 -15.92 -8.22 -2.67
C GLU A 3 -14.46 -8.01 -3.05
N VAL A 4 -13.54 -8.57 -2.26
CA VAL A 4 -12.13 -8.69 -2.62
C VAL A 4 -11.85 -10.12 -3.03
N GLU A 5 -11.25 -10.34 -4.20
CA GLU A 5 -10.86 -11.65 -4.69
C GLU A 5 -9.88 -12.33 -3.73
N GLY A 6 -10.19 -13.55 -3.30
CA GLY A 6 -9.39 -14.30 -2.33
C GLY A 6 -9.35 -13.66 -0.93
N ALA A 7 -10.37 -12.90 -0.54
CA ALA A 7 -10.43 -12.21 0.75
C ALA A 7 -10.18 -13.14 1.94
N GLU A 8 -10.77 -14.32 1.95
CA GLU A 8 -10.62 -15.29 3.04
C GLU A 8 -9.17 -15.74 3.21
N GLU A 9 -8.50 -16.13 2.12
CA GLU A 9 -7.09 -16.50 2.13
C GLU A 9 -6.19 -15.35 2.59
N LYS A 10 -6.49 -14.13 2.15
CA LYS A 10 -5.78 -12.90 2.52
C LYS A 10 -6.09 -12.42 3.95
N GLY A 11 -7.00 -13.10 4.65
CA GLY A 11 -7.43 -12.70 5.99
C GLY A 11 -8.20 -11.38 6.00
N ILE A 12 -8.81 -10.98 4.88
CA ILE A 12 -9.63 -9.78 4.76
C ILE A 12 -11.09 -10.15 5.04
N LYS A 13 -11.74 -9.42 5.94
CA LYS A 13 -13.17 -9.59 6.24
C LYS A 13 -13.88 -8.25 6.31
N VAL A 14 -15.17 -8.29 6.03
CA VAL A 14 -16.10 -7.20 6.39
C VAL A 14 -16.95 -7.70 7.56
N VAL A 15 -16.94 -6.97 8.64
CA VAL A 15 -17.65 -7.33 9.87
C VAL A 15 -18.58 -6.20 10.29
N LYS A 16 -19.71 -6.53 10.91
CA LYS A 16 -20.58 -5.52 11.54
C LYS A 16 -20.05 -5.19 12.92
N VAL A 17 -19.72 -3.92 13.13
CA VAL A 17 -19.29 -3.35 14.39
C VAL A 17 -20.23 -2.21 14.73
N GLU A 18 -20.95 -2.30 15.85
CA GLU A 18 -21.91 -1.27 16.26
C GLU A 18 -22.95 -0.92 15.17
N GLY A 19 -23.33 -1.91 14.35
CA GLY A 19 -24.30 -1.75 13.27
C GLY A 19 -23.73 -1.30 11.92
N GLU A 20 -22.47 -0.90 11.85
CA GLU A 20 -21.78 -0.48 10.63
C GLU A 20 -20.85 -1.57 10.07
N GLU A 21 -20.78 -1.67 8.74
CA GLU A 21 -19.82 -2.55 8.06
C GLU A 21 -18.42 -1.97 8.16
N ARG A 22 -17.47 -2.74 8.69
CA ARG A 22 -16.07 -2.38 8.83
C ARG A 22 -15.18 -3.36 8.08
N LEU A 23 -14.27 -2.82 7.28
CA LEU A 23 -13.19 -3.62 6.67
C LEU A 23 -12.19 -3.99 7.76
N CYS A 24 -11.71 -5.24 7.75
CA CYS A 24 -10.75 -5.75 8.73
C CYS A 24 -9.69 -6.62 8.05
N THR A 25 -8.49 -6.70 8.66
CA THR A 25 -7.50 -7.73 8.36
C THR A 25 -7.30 -8.63 9.57
N ARG A 26 -7.01 -9.92 9.34
CA ARG A 26 -6.61 -10.83 10.41
C ARG A 26 -5.33 -10.27 11.07
N ASN A 27 -5.33 -10.12 12.40
CA ASN A 27 -4.15 -9.64 13.10
C ASN A 27 -3.03 -10.67 13.05
N LEU A 28 -1.87 -10.29 12.52
CA LEU A 28 -0.69 -11.16 12.49
C LEU A 28 -0.04 -11.28 13.89
N VAL A 29 -0.30 -10.32 14.78
CA VAL A 29 0.26 -10.27 16.14
C VAL A 29 -0.86 -9.96 17.12
N ASP A 30 -1.45 -11.01 17.69
CA ASP A 30 -2.60 -10.90 18.61
C ASP A 30 -2.33 -9.91 19.76
N GLY A 31 -3.33 -9.07 20.05
CA GLY A 31 -3.30 -8.08 21.11
C GLY A 31 -2.51 -6.81 20.79
N VAL A 32 -1.85 -6.72 19.62
CA VAL A 32 -1.03 -5.55 19.25
C VAL A 32 -1.79 -4.64 18.29
N GLN A 33 -2.07 -3.42 18.74
CA GLN A 33 -2.53 -2.31 17.90
C GLN A 33 -1.33 -1.55 17.35
N VAL A 34 -1.46 -1.00 16.14
CA VAL A 34 -0.40 -0.20 15.48
C VAL A 34 -0.69 1.30 15.58
N TYR A 35 -1.96 1.70 15.39
CA TYR A 35 -2.36 3.10 15.35
C TYR A 35 -3.61 3.41 16.19
N GLY A 36 -3.95 2.51 17.15
CA GLY A 36 -5.12 2.61 18.01
C GLY A 36 -6.41 2.08 17.37
N GLU A 37 -6.28 1.25 16.32
CA GLU A 37 -7.40 0.58 15.69
C GLU A 37 -8.07 -0.43 16.62
N GLN A 38 -9.36 -0.64 16.44
CA GLN A 38 -10.13 -1.61 17.22
C GLN A 38 -9.72 -3.04 16.87
N LEU A 39 -9.54 -3.87 17.90
CA LEU A 39 -9.33 -5.31 17.78
C LEU A 39 -10.65 -6.04 18.01
N ILE A 40 -10.96 -7.04 17.20
CA ILE A 40 -12.22 -7.79 17.24
C ILE A 40 -11.88 -9.27 17.14
N LYS A 41 -12.46 -10.08 18.06
CA LYS A 41 -12.36 -11.54 17.97
C LYS A 41 -13.60 -12.13 17.32
N ILE A 42 -13.38 -12.97 16.28
CA ILE A 42 -14.42 -13.71 15.56
C ILE A 42 -13.97 -15.16 15.50
N ASP A 43 -14.76 -16.06 16.06
CA ASP A 43 -14.47 -17.51 16.09
C ASP A 43 -13.05 -17.84 16.60
N GLY A 44 -12.60 -17.11 17.62
CA GLY A 44 -11.26 -17.27 18.21
C GLY A 44 -10.12 -16.62 17.45
N VAL A 45 -10.35 -16.04 16.28
CA VAL A 45 -9.37 -15.32 15.46
C VAL A 45 -9.49 -13.82 15.68
N GLU A 46 -8.38 -13.15 15.93
CA GLU A 46 -8.35 -11.69 16.09
C GLU A 46 -8.22 -10.99 14.75
N TYR A 47 -9.00 -9.93 14.57
CA TYR A 47 -9.01 -9.03 13.42
C TYR A 47 -8.76 -7.59 13.86
N ARG A 48 -8.16 -6.79 12.99
CA ARG A 48 -7.91 -5.37 13.16
C ARG A 48 -8.82 -4.58 12.24
N VAL A 49 -9.58 -3.63 12.77
CA VAL A 49 -10.40 -2.71 11.95
C VAL A 49 -9.47 -1.85 11.08
N TRP A 50 -9.76 -1.82 9.80
CA TRP A 50 -8.95 -1.09 8.80
C TRP A 50 -9.66 0.20 8.40
N ASP A 51 -9.20 1.31 8.95
CA ASP A 51 -9.82 2.62 8.76
C ASP A 51 -9.48 3.21 7.37
N PRO A 52 -10.50 3.45 6.51
CA PRO A 52 -10.29 4.01 5.18
C PRO A 52 -9.87 5.49 5.19
N PHE A 53 -10.13 6.22 6.29
CA PHE A 53 -9.66 7.60 6.45
C PHE A 53 -8.18 7.68 6.84
N ARG A 54 -7.59 6.57 7.25
CA ARG A 54 -6.18 6.46 7.63
C ARG A 54 -5.36 5.59 6.68
N SER A 55 -6.01 4.95 5.70
CA SER A 55 -5.35 4.05 4.76
C SER A 55 -5.97 4.15 3.38
N LYS A 56 -5.21 4.69 2.43
CA LYS A 56 -5.62 4.81 1.03
C LYS A 56 -5.92 3.46 0.38
N LEU A 57 -5.26 2.39 0.85
CA LEU A 57 -5.55 1.04 0.37
C LEU A 57 -6.92 0.54 0.86
N ALA A 58 -7.27 0.79 2.13
CA ALA A 58 -8.61 0.50 2.62
C ALA A 58 -9.67 1.31 1.86
N ALA A 59 -9.42 2.61 1.64
CA ALA A 59 -10.28 3.47 0.84
C ALA A 59 -10.50 2.90 -0.57
N ALA A 60 -9.43 2.48 -1.25
CA ALA A 60 -9.50 1.88 -2.57
C ALA A 60 -10.32 0.57 -2.59
N ILE A 61 -10.16 -0.28 -1.58
CA ILE A 61 -10.94 -1.52 -1.44
C ILE A 61 -12.43 -1.18 -1.27
N ILE A 62 -12.78 -0.26 -0.40
CA ILE A 62 -14.17 0.18 -0.19
C ILE A 62 -14.73 0.84 -1.46
N LYS A 63 -13.91 1.55 -2.23
CA LYS A 63 -14.28 2.14 -3.53
C LYS A 63 -14.31 1.12 -4.69
N GLY A 64 -14.18 -0.17 -4.41
CA GLY A 64 -14.38 -1.23 -5.38
C GLY A 64 -13.11 -1.78 -6.04
N LEU A 65 -11.97 -1.76 -5.35
CA LEU A 65 -10.81 -2.55 -5.72
C LEU A 65 -11.09 -4.01 -5.42
N LYS A 66 -11.59 -4.77 -6.40
CA LYS A 66 -11.88 -6.21 -6.24
C LYS A 66 -10.61 -7.07 -6.37
N HIS A 67 -9.81 -6.80 -7.39
CA HIS A 67 -8.52 -7.46 -7.60
C HIS A 67 -7.42 -6.73 -6.83
N LEU A 68 -7.09 -7.21 -5.64
CA LEU A 68 -5.95 -6.75 -4.84
C LEU A 68 -4.70 -7.55 -5.24
N PRO A 69 -3.67 -6.94 -5.84
CA PRO A 69 -2.49 -7.65 -6.33
C PRO A 69 -1.62 -8.29 -5.24
N ILE A 70 -1.80 -7.86 -3.99
CA ILE A 70 -1.06 -8.41 -2.84
C ILE A 70 -1.67 -9.77 -2.45
N SER A 71 -0.85 -10.81 -2.46
CA SER A 71 -1.19 -12.17 -2.01
C SER A 71 -0.48 -12.50 -0.70
N VAL A 72 -0.82 -13.64 -0.11
CA VAL A 72 -0.25 -14.12 1.17
C VAL A 72 1.27 -14.31 1.13
N SER A 73 1.85 -14.59 -0.03
CA SER A 73 3.30 -14.83 -0.22
C SER A 73 4.01 -13.70 -0.96
N SER A 74 3.33 -12.58 -1.22
CA SER A 74 3.90 -11.46 -1.97
C SER A 74 5.12 -10.86 -1.29
N LYS A 75 6.16 -10.59 -2.11
CA LYS A 75 7.22 -9.66 -1.77
C LYS A 75 6.77 -8.26 -2.19
N VAL A 76 6.62 -7.37 -1.24
CA VAL A 76 6.13 -6.01 -1.46
C VAL A 76 7.23 -5.00 -1.16
N LEU A 77 7.50 -4.10 -2.10
CA LEU A 77 8.28 -2.90 -1.85
C LEU A 77 7.32 -1.74 -1.61
N TYR A 78 7.30 -1.25 -0.38
CA TYR A 78 6.43 -0.16 0.03
C TYR A 78 7.22 1.15 0.12
N LEU A 79 6.96 2.09 -0.78
CA LEU A 79 7.61 3.41 -0.84
C LEU A 79 6.74 4.46 -0.12
N GLY A 80 7.32 5.13 0.87
CA GLY A 80 6.62 6.09 1.72
C GLY A 80 5.83 5.38 2.85
N ALA A 81 6.53 4.57 3.62
CA ALA A 81 5.93 3.73 4.67
C ALA A 81 5.31 4.52 5.83
N SER A 82 5.75 5.77 6.03
CA SER A 82 5.30 6.61 7.15
C SER A 82 5.45 5.88 8.48
N THR A 83 4.53 6.06 9.42
CA THR A 83 4.53 5.37 10.73
C THR A 83 4.01 3.93 10.67
N GLY A 84 3.64 3.43 9.47
CA GLY A 84 3.33 2.02 9.25
C GLY A 84 1.86 1.62 9.31
N THR A 85 0.90 2.55 9.32
CA THR A 85 -0.53 2.23 9.35
C THR A 85 -0.91 1.25 8.23
N THR A 86 -0.76 1.63 6.96
CA THR A 86 -1.07 0.75 5.82
C THR A 86 -0.09 -0.43 5.72
N VAL A 87 1.20 -0.20 5.98
CA VAL A 87 2.23 -1.26 6.01
C VAL A 87 1.83 -2.42 6.90
N SER A 88 1.27 -2.15 8.07
CA SER A 88 0.87 -3.20 9.02
C SER A 88 -0.27 -4.08 8.49
N HIS A 89 -1.24 -3.51 7.79
CA HIS A 89 -2.31 -4.27 7.14
C HIS A 89 -1.81 -5.05 5.91
N VAL A 90 -0.88 -4.45 5.13
CA VAL A 90 -0.19 -5.16 4.04
C VAL A 90 0.60 -6.35 4.60
N SER A 91 1.25 -6.19 5.76
CA SER A 91 1.94 -7.27 6.48
C SER A 91 0.98 -8.37 6.94
N ASP A 92 -0.22 -8.01 7.43
CA ASP A 92 -1.25 -8.99 7.78
C ASP A 92 -1.66 -9.84 6.57
N ILE A 93 -1.79 -9.22 5.39
CA ILE A 93 -2.16 -9.90 4.14
C ILE A 93 -1.02 -10.77 3.63
N ALA A 94 0.19 -10.21 3.55
CA ALA A 94 1.39 -10.88 3.05
C ALA A 94 2.13 -11.67 4.15
N TYR A 95 1.40 -12.40 4.98
CA TYR A 95 1.94 -13.04 6.19
C TYR A 95 2.96 -14.17 5.92
N LYS A 96 3.01 -14.72 4.71
CA LYS A 96 4.03 -15.67 4.23
C LYS A 96 5.07 -15.01 3.33
N GLY A 97 4.91 -13.72 3.05
CA GLY A 97 5.79 -12.92 2.21
C GLY A 97 6.69 -11.99 3.01
N VAL A 98 7.05 -10.86 2.42
CA VAL A 98 7.86 -9.80 3.04
C VAL A 98 7.44 -8.43 2.55
N VAL A 99 7.47 -7.44 3.45
CA VAL A 99 7.23 -6.03 3.14
C VAL A 99 8.50 -5.24 3.42
N TYR A 100 9.16 -4.77 2.38
CA TYR A 100 10.29 -3.83 2.47
C TYR A 100 9.69 -2.42 2.57
N ALA A 101 9.79 -1.81 3.73
CA ALA A 101 9.12 -0.56 4.06
C ALA A 101 10.10 0.61 4.05
N VAL A 102 10.10 1.38 2.95
CA VAL A 102 11.02 2.51 2.72
C VAL A 102 10.41 3.79 3.28
N GLU A 103 11.15 4.46 4.17
CA GLU A 103 10.78 5.76 4.74
C GLU A 103 12.02 6.65 4.84
N SER A 104 11.93 7.86 4.27
CA SER A 104 13.07 8.77 4.18
C SER A 104 13.33 9.58 5.45
N ALA A 105 12.29 9.84 6.25
CA ALA A 105 12.41 10.65 7.46
C ALA A 105 12.84 9.80 8.66
N PRO A 106 14.05 9.98 9.22
CA PRO A 106 14.56 9.10 10.29
C PRO A 106 13.68 9.07 11.55
N ARG A 107 13.03 10.19 11.88
CA ARG A 107 12.10 10.27 13.01
C ARG A 107 10.86 9.41 12.77
N VAL A 108 10.29 9.48 11.58
CA VAL A 108 9.11 8.71 11.18
C VAL A 108 9.44 7.23 11.05
N ALA A 109 10.59 6.91 10.46
CA ALA A 109 11.11 5.55 10.36
C ALA A 109 11.31 4.89 11.74
N ARG A 110 11.73 5.65 12.75
CA ARG A 110 11.80 5.15 14.14
C ARG A 110 10.44 4.72 14.65
N GLU A 111 9.38 5.51 14.40
CA GLU A 111 8.02 5.13 14.78
C GLU A 111 7.54 3.88 14.01
N LEU A 112 7.84 3.77 12.72
CA LEU A 112 7.59 2.56 11.93
C LEU A 112 8.25 1.31 12.57
N ILE A 113 9.51 1.43 12.97
CA ILE A 113 10.24 0.35 13.61
C ILE A 113 9.58 -0.05 14.93
N GLU A 114 9.31 0.92 15.80
CA GLU A 114 8.74 0.66 17.14
C GLU A 114 7.31 0.11 17.08
N ARG A 115 6.47 0.65 16.20
CA ARG A 115 5.05 0.27 16.13
C ARG A 115 4.79 -0.97 15.28
N VAL A 116 5.63 -1.24 14.26
CA VAL A 116 5.36 -2.28 13.27
C VAL A 116 6.49 -3.30 13.20
N ALA A 117 7.69 -2.91 12.76
CA ALA A 117 8.74 -3.86 12.42
C ALA A 117 9.23 -4.67 13.62
N LYS A 118 9.26 -4.09 14.81
CA LYS A 118 9.61 -4.76 16.07
C LYS A 118 8.71 -5.96 16.39
N HIS A 119 7.46 -5.92 15.96
CA HIS A 119 6.44 -6.93 16.26
C HIS A 119 6.18 -7.87 15.07
N ARG A 120 6.56 -7.48 13.84
CA ARG A 120 6.21 -8.16 12.58
C ARG A 120 7.45 -8.58 11.82
N ARG A 121 7.79 -9.88 11.90
CA ARG A 121 9.02 -10.43 11.30
C ARG A 121 9.06 -10.33 9.77
N ASN A 122 7.92 -10.16 9.13
CA ASN A 122 7.80 -9.99 7.69
C ASN A 122 7.85 -8.52 7.23
N VAL A 123 8.15 -7.56 8.13
CA VAL A 123 8.37 -6.15 7.78
C VAL A 123 9.83 -5.79 7.98
N ILE A 124 10.48 -5.37 6.90
CA ILE A 124 11.88 -4.94 6.89
C ILE A 124 11.92 -3.44 6.62
N PRO A 125 12.21 -2.61 7.62
CA PRO A 125 12.32 -1.17 7.44
C PRO A 125 13.60 -0.81 6.70
N ILE A 126 13.49 0.15 5.77
CA ILE A 126 14.61 0.73 5.02
C ILE A 126 14.55 2.24 5.20
N VAL A 127 15.54 2.81 5.88
CA VAL A 127 15.62 4.26 6.12
C VAL A 127 16.43 4.88 4.98
N GLU A 128 15.74 5.26 3.91
CA GLU A 128 16.38 5.82 2.72
C GLU A 128 15.35 6.65 1.90
N ASP A 129 15.84 7.59 1.10
CA ASP A 129 15.02 8.25 0.08
C ASP A 129 14.71 7.29 -1.08
N ALA A 130 13.44 7.21 -1.48
CA ALA A 130 13.00 6.35 -2.57
C ALA A 130 13.64 6.69 -3.93
N ARG A 131 14.23 7.88 -4.10
CA ARG A 131 15.05 8.26 -5.26
C ARG A 131 16.38 7.52 -5.33
N ARG A 132 16.88 7.08 -4.16
CA ARG A 132 18.19 6.42 -4.00
C ARG A 132 18.02 4.92 -3.89
N TYR A 133 17.23 4.35 -4.79
CA TYR A 133 16.86 2.92 -4.78
C TYR A 133 18.09 2.00 -4.86
N GLU A 134 19.21 2.47 -5.42
CA GLU A 134 20.47 1.70 -5.44
C GLU A 134 21.02 1.41 -4.04
N HIS A 135 20.58 2.15 -3.03
CA HIS A 135 21.01 2.01 -1.64
C HIS A 135 20.11 1.07 -0.82
N TYR A 136 19.30 0.21 -1.43
CA TYR A 136 18.50 -0.77 -0.70
C TYR A 136 19.24 -2.09 -0.45
N PRO A 137 20.16 -2.15 0.53
CA PRO A 137 21.06 -3.32 0.70
C PRO A 137 20.34 -4.58 1.17
N ALA A 138 19.18 -4.41 1.81
CA ALA A 138 18.42 -5.52 2.39
C ALA A 138 17.53 -6.25 1.37
N MET A 139 17.43 -5.75 0.14
CA MET A 139 16.53 -6.34 -0.85
C MET A 139 17.14 -7.55 -1.55
N ALA A 140 16.59 -8.71 -1.26
CA ALA A 140 16.94 -9.96 -1.92
C ALA A 140 16.09 -10.16 -3.19
N GLY A 141 16.55 -9.62 -4.32
CA GLY A 141 15.96 -9.87 -5.64
C GLY A 141 14.69 -9.06 -5.92
N LYS A 142 13.95 -9.50 -6.92
CA LYS A 142 12.75 -8.81 -7.43
C LYS A 142 11.55 -9.00 -6.51
N VAL A 143 10.63 -8.01 -6.53
CA VAL A 143 9.37 -8.01 -5.79
C VAL A 143 8.17 -8.25 -6.71
N ASP A 144 7.07 -8.74 -6.14
CA ASP A 144 5.83 -8.99 -6.87
C ASP A 144 4.99 -7.74 -7.02
N VAL A 145 5.05 -6.85 -6.00
CA VAL A 145 4.25 -5.62 -5.92
C VAL A 145 5.11 -4.47 -5.43
N ILE A 146 4.99 -3.31 -6.07
CA ILE A 146 5.42 -2.03 -5.52
C ILE A 146 4.18 -1.23 -5.12
N TYR A 147 4.11 -0.81 -3.87
CA TYR A 147 3.10 0.13 -3.38
C TYR A 147 3.79 1.48 -3.14
N CYS A 148 3.34 2.53 -3.83
CA CYS A 148 3.97 3.86 -3.77
C CYS A 148 3.00 4.91 -3.24
N ASP A 149 3.28 5.46 -2.06
CA ASP A 149 2.48 6.49 -1.36
C ASP A 149 3.36 7.67 -0.90
N ILE A 150 4.25 8.14 -1.78
CA ILE A 150 5.13 9.28 -1.50
C ILE A 150 4.50 10.60 -1.92
N ALA A 151 4.84 11.72 -1.23
CA ALA A 151 4.30 13.05 -1.48
C ALA A 151 5.35 13.95 -2.15
N GLN A 152 5.63 13.68 -3.44
CA GLN A 152 6.62 14.40 -4.23
C GLN A 152 6.06 14.75 -5.61
N GLN A 153 6.55 15.82 -6.25
CA GLN A 153 6.14 16.18 -7.61
C GLN A 153 6.48 15.09 -8.63
N ASP A 154 7.65 14.46 -8.47
CA ASP A 154 8.20 13.41 -9.32
C ASP A 154 7.85 11.99 -8.83
N GLN A 155 6.77 11.83 -8.04
CA GLN A 155 6.39 10.56 -7.42
C GLN A 155 6.27 9.40 -8.41
N THR A 156 5.74 9.65 -9.62
CA THR A 156 5.58 8.62 -10.64
C THR A 156 6.93 8.25 -11.26
N ASP A 157 7.84 9.19 -11.46
CA ASP A 157 9.18 8.91 -11.97
C ASP A 157 9.98 8.08 -10.96
N ILE A 158 9.84 8.37 -9.67
CA ILE A 158 10.43 7.57 -8.58
C ILE A 158 9.85 6.15 -8.59
N ALA A 159 8.52 6.00 -8.73
CA ALA A 159 7.87 4.69 -8.80
C ALA A 159 8.34 3.89 -10.01
N ILE A 160 8.48 4.52 -11.19
CA ILE A 160 8.99 3.89 -12.41
C ILE A 160 10.45 3.44 -12.24
N ALA A 161 11.33 4.27 -11.68
CA ALA A 161 12.73 3.94 -11.43
C ALA A 161 12.85 2.71 -10.52
N ASN A 162 12.12 2.70 -9.39
CA ASN A 162 12.06 1.56 -8.49
C ASN A 162 11.49 0.30 -9.18
N ALA A 163 10.47 0.46 -10.04
CA ALA A 163 9.88 -0.67 -10.76
C ALA A 163 10.87 -1.29 -11.75
N LYS A 164 11.59 -0.49 -12.53
CA LYS A 164 12.64 -0.97 -13.44
C LYS A 164 13.75 -1.73 -12.68
N ALA A 165 14.10 -1.25 -11.48
CA ALA A 165 15.13 -1.88 -10.66
C ALA A 165 14.62 -3.17 -9.99
N TYR A 166 13.42 -3.19 -9.42
CA TYR A 166 12.99 -4.21 -8.47
C TYR A 166 11.72 -4.97 -8.82
N LEU A 167 10.86 -4.48 -9.73
CA LEU A 167 9.62 -5.17 -10.04
C LEU A 167 9.88 -6.35 -10.98
N LYS A 168 9.24 -7.48 -10.72
CA LYS A 168 9.23 -8.63 -11.62
C LYS A 168 8.51 -8.27 -12.93
N ASP A 169 8.85 -8.96 -14.03
CA ASP A 169 7.98 -8.96 -15.20
C ASP A 169 6.57 -9.39 -14.80
N LYS A 170 5.57 -8.69 -15.33
CA LYS A 170 4.15 -8.85 -14.97
C LYS A 170 3.82 -8.56 -13.50
N GLY A 171 4.76 -8.00 -12.72
CA GLY A 171 4.50 -7.51 -11.37
C GLY A 171 3.60 -6.26 -11.37
N TYR A 172 3.11 -5.89 -10.20
CA TYR A 172 2.14 -4.82 -10.06
C TYR A 172 2.73 -3.58 -9.40
N LEU A 173 2.42 -2.42 -9.95
CA LEU A 173 2.58 -1.12 -9.32
C LEU A 173 1.22 -0.63 -8.84
N MET A 174 1.13 -0.33 -7.55
CA MET A 174 -0.01 0.33 -6.90
C MET A 174 0.45 1.76 -6.54
N LEU A 175 0.15 2.72 -7.40
CA LEU A 175 0.59 4.12 -7.23
C LEU A 175 -0.54 4.97 -6.67
N ILE A 176 -0.27 5.67 -5.59
CA ILE A 176 -1.14 6.75 -5.09
C ILE A 176 -0.74 8.05 -5.76
N VAL A 177 -1.57 8.55 -6.66
CA VAL A 177 -1.39 9.87 -7.27
C VAL A 177 -1.94 10.92 -6.32
N LYS A 178 -1.04 11.72 -5.73
CA LYS A 178 -1.36 12.85 -4.85
C LYS A 178 -1.34 14.14 -5.68
N THR A 179 -2.48 14.50 -6.25
CA THR A 179 -2.53 15.55 -7.27
C THR A 179 -2.02 16.90 -6.78
N ARG A 180 -2.34 17.26 -5.53
CA ARG A 180 -1.87 18.52 -4.93
C ARG A 180 -0.38 18.54 -4.60
N SER A 181 0.28 17.38 -4.52
CA SER A 181 1.74 17.30 -4.38
C SER A 181 2.45 17.46 -5.73
N ILE A 182 1.76 17.18 -6.84
CA ILE A 182 2.29 17.30 -8.19
C ILE A 182 2.12 18.74 -8.70
N ASP A 183 0.87 19.22 -8.76
CA ASP A 183 0.56 20.57 -9.22
C ASP A 183 -0.74 21.09 -8.58
N VAL A 184 -0.65 22.17 -7.82
CA VAL A 184 -1.81 22.77 -7.14
C VAL A 184 -2.68 23.61 -8.09
N THR A 185 -2.19 23.94 -9.28
CA THR A 185 -2.86 24.82 -10.25
C THR A 185 -3.74 24.06 -11.24
N LYS A 186 -3.44 22.78 -11.47
CA LYS A 186 -4.18 21.94 -12.41
C LYS A 186 -5.38 21.24 -11.78
N GLU A 187 -6.32 20.88 -12.59
CA GLU A 187 -7.44 20.01 -12.21
C GLU A 187 -6.93 18.62 -11.81
N PRO A 188 -7.36 18.06 -10.64
CA PRO A 188 -6.89 16.76 -10.17
C PRO A 188 -7.02 15.64 -11.19
N LYS A 189 -8.12 15.62 -11.94
CA LYS A 189 -8.37 14.58 -12.96
C LYS A 189 -7.36 14.65 -14.10
N SER A 190 -7.01 15.84 -14.57
CA SER A 190 -6.00 16.04 -15.61
C SER A 190 -4.63 15.53 -15.16
N ILE A 191 -4.26 15.78 -13.90
CA ILE A 191 -2.99 15.28 -13.34
C ILE A 191 -2.98 13.75 -13.33
N VAL A 192 -4.06 13.11 -12.88
CA VAL A 192 -4.16 11.64 -12.91
C VAL A 192 -4.01 11.09 -14.33
N GLU A 193 -4.63 11.72 -15.32
CA GLU A 193 -4.50 11.33 -16.73
C GLU A 193 -3.07 11.48 -17.26
N GLU A 194 -2.37 12.57 -16.90
CA GLU A 194 -0.96 12.81 -17.24
C GLU A 194 -0.05 11.72 -16.63
N GLU A 195 -0.24 11.40 -15.34
CA GLU A 195 0.57 10.37 -14.65
C GLU A 195 0.27 8.96 -15.19
N VAL A 196 -0.96 8.67 -15.54
CA VAL A 196 -1.35 7.43 -16.24
C VAL A 196 -0.68 7.34 -17.62
N ALA A 197 -0.65 8.42 -18.39
CA ALA A 197 0.05 8.46 -19.69
C ALA A 197 1.55 8.23 -19.53
N LYS A 198 2.17 8.81 -18.50
CA LYS A 198 3.58 8.59 -18.14
C LYS A 198 3.85 7.12 -17.80
N LEU A 199 2.99 6.45 -17.04
CA LEU A 199 3.13 5.02 -16.77
C LEU A 199 3.07 4.19 -18.06
N ARG A 200 2.08 4.46 -18.92
CA ARG A 200 1.94 3.74 -20.22
C ARG A 200 3.18 3.86 -21.10
N SER A 201 3.75 5.06 -21.22
CA SER A 201 4.97 5.31 -22.00
C SER A 201 6.21 4.63 -21.43
N ASN A 202 6.15 4.16 -20.18
CA ASN A 202 7.23 3.44 -19.47
C ASN A 202 6.98 1.93 -19.29
N GLY A 203 6.13 1.33 -20.13
CA GLY A 203 5.94 -0.12 -20.17
C GLY A 203 4.89 -0.66 -19.17
N PHE A 204 4.00 0.20 -18.65
CA PHE A 204 2.91 -0.24 -17.78
C PHE A 204 1.58 -0.33 -18.51
N SER A 205 0.85 -1.42 -18.34
CA SER A 205 -0.56 -1.50 -18.70
C SER A 205 -1.42 -1.13 -17.49
N ILE A 206 -2.29 -0.13 -17.67
CA ILE A 206 -3.17 0.33 -16.59
C ILE A 206 -4.37 -0.61 -16.49
N GLU A 207 -4.57 -1.19 -15.33
CA GLU A 207 -5.71 -2.08 -15.06
C GLU A 207 -6.87 -1.33 -14.42
N LYS A 208 -6.59 -0.40 -13.49
CA LYS A 208 -7.64 0.37 -12.82
C LYS A 208 -7.14 1.73 -12.33
N VAL A 209 -8.03 2.71 -12.32
CA VAL A 209 -7.87 4.00 -11.63
C VAL A 209 -9.05 4.14 -10.67
N ILE A 210 -8.79 4.43 -9.41
CA ILE A 210 -9.80 4.57 -8.36
C ILE A 210 -9.59 5.90 -7.65
N TYR A 211 -10.55 6.82 -7.77
CA TYR A 211 -10.58 8.06 -7.00
C TYR A 211 -11.01 7.76 -5.57
N LEU A 212 -10.27 8.29 -4.58
CA LEU A 212 -10.40 7.88 -3.18
C LEU A 212 -11.43 8.70 -2.40
N GLU A 213 -12.01 9.76 -2.98
CA GLU A 213 -13.11 10.49 -2.33
C GLU A 213 -14.27 9.57 -1.95
N PRO A 214 -14.90 9.78 -0.81
CA PRO A 214 -14.73 10.87 0.17
C PRO A 214 -13.64 10.63 1.23
N PHE A 215 -12.94 9.49 1.22
CA PHE A 215 -11.98 9.10 2.25
C PHE A 215 -10.68 9.90 2.21
N ASP A 216 -10.21 10.20 0.98
CA ASP A 216 -9.00 11.00 0.78
C ASP A 216 -9.16 11.87 -0.48
N LYS A 217 -9.32 13.17 -0.24
CA LYS A 217 -9.57 14.16 -1.28
C LYS A 217 -8.34 14.38 -2.16
N ASP A 218 -8.58 14.64 -3.45
CA ASP A 218 -7.51 14.92 -4.44
C ASP A 218 -6.47 13.79 -4.58
N HIS A 219 -6.88 12.54 -4.27
CA HIS A 219 -6.06 11.35 -4.41
C HIS A 219 -6.72 10.29 -5.30
N ALA A 220 -5.90 9.61 -6.09
CA ALA A 220 -6.33 8.43 -6.84
C ALA A 220 -5.32 7.29 -6.68
N MET A 221 -5.81 6.06 -6.64
CA MET A 221 -4.97 4.86 -6.75
C MET A 221 -4.97 4.37 -8.19
N VAL A 222 -3.79 4.20 -8.76
CA VAL A 222 -3.58 3.60 -10.08
C VAL A 222 -3.00 2.20 -9.88
N ILE A 223 -3.69 1.19 -10.41
CA ILE A 223 -3.19 -0.19 -10.48
C ILE A 223 -2.66 -0.40 -11.89
N ALA A 224 -1.39 -0.72 -11.98
CA ALA A 224 -0.69 -0.91 -13.24
C ALA A 224 0.15 -2.18 -13.23
N ARG A 225 0.21 -2.87 -14.36
CA ARG A 225 1.00 -4.08 -14.55
C ARG A 225 2.23 -3.78 -15.38
N TYR A 226 3.40 -4.16 -14.90
CA TYR A 226 4.66 -3.93 -15.57
C TYR A 226 4.90 -4.95 -16.68
N LYS A 227 5.38 -4.46 -17.82
CA LYS A 227 5.88 -5.27 -18.92
C LYS A 227 7.34 -4.88 -19.13
N SER A 228 8.27 -5.74 -18.70
CA SER A 228 9.71 -5.55 -18.88
C SER A 228 10.12 -5.79 -20.33
#